data_3b4c58fbd8fd0315db0a4c36b911166c
#
_entry.id   3b4c58fbd8fd0315db0a4c36b911166c
#
_cell.length_a   1.000
_cell.length_b   1.000
_cell.length_c   1.000
_cell.angle_alpha   90.00
_cell.angle_beta   90.00
_cell.angle_gamma   90.00
#
_symmetry.space_group_name_H-M   'P 1'
#
loop_
_entity.id
_entity.type
_entity.pdbx_description
1 polymer ?
#
loop_
_entity_poly.entity_id
_entity_poly.type
_entity_poly.pdbx_seq_one_letter_code
_entity_poly.pdbx_strand_id
1 'polypeptide(L)'
;MSLWLEGVQRSYPRLDGDAQADVAVVGGGIAGIATAYFLAKSGARPIVLEARGVAEAASGRNAGFLLAGVAENFVAASHRYGADNALRIWKLTRHTQELVRALVAEHEIDCELRWNGSDQIAADEEEWTEVAESARLLSAQSVSVSVDAASKTATYTEDGEINPVRWVRGLAAAAVRLGARIHEDTTVRSAWDGQVGTDNGTISAGAIVLCTNAYTAHLVPSRVRPVRGQMLATSPTAPVFARPTYAKRGYQYWRQRADGRVLVGGWRDSAVDEEVGEEERTTAGVQAHLDAFLQEHGIDAPITHRWAGTMGFSHDALPYVGHTGPRLFVCGGFTGHGMAFGPASAEIVATLVRGGSHPDADLFDPSR
;
A
#
# COMPACT_ATOMS: atom_id res chain seq x y z
N MET A 1 -17.13 7.42 3.48
CA MET A 1 -16.15 6.75 4.38
C MET A 1 -15.85 5.36 3.82
N SER A 2 -14.61 4.89 3.88
CA SER A 2 -14.24 3.54 3.43
C SER A 2 -14.93 2.46 4.28
N LEU A 3 -15.34 1.35 3.65
CA LEU A 3 -15.87 0.17 4.33
C LEU A 3 -14.94 -0.35 5.45
N TRP A 4 -13.62 -0.28 5.22
CA TRP A 4 -12.62 -0.76 6.18
C TRP A 4 -12.55 0.05 7.48
N LEU A 5 -13.05 1.31 7.44
CA LEU A 5 -13.02 2.25 8.56
C LEU A 5 -14.36 2.29 9.34
N GLU A 6 -15.31 1.44 8.96
CA GLU A 6 -16.59 1.35 9.67
C GLU A 6 -16.38 0.86 11.11
N GLY A 7 -16.82 1.65 12.09
CA GLY A 7 -16.67 1.34 13.52
C GLY A 7 -15.25 1.47 14.10
N VAL A 8 -14.28 1.90 13.30
CA VAL A 8 -12.90 2.10 13.78
C VAL A 8 -12.81 3.32 14.70
N GLN A 9 -12.23 3.13 15.88
CA GLN A 9 -12.00 4.18 16.87
C GLN A 9 -10.51 4.44 17.07
N ARG A 10 -10.15 5.59 17.64
CA ARG A 10 -8.78 5.90 18.09
C ARG A 10 -8.33 4.88 19.14
N SER A 11 -7.08 4.44 19.02
CA SER A 11 -6.48 3.45 19.94
C SER A 11 -5.28 4.03 20.70
N TYR A 12 -4.74 5.14 20.23
CA TYR A 12 -3.53 5.73 20.79
C TYR A 12 -3.76 7.20 21.16
N PRO A 13 -3.13 7.68 22.25
CA PRO A 13 -3.32 9.05 22.70
C PRO A 13 -2.69 10.04 21.71
N ARG A 14 -3.23 11.25 21.67
CA ARG A 14 -2.57 12.40 21.07
C ARG A 14 -1.24 12.70 21.78
N LEU A 15 -0.27 13.28 21.10
CA LEU A 15 0.96 13.76 21.73
C LEU A 15 0.60 14.86 22.74
N ASP A 16 1.20 14.81 23.92
CA ASP A 16 1.06 15.81 24.97
C ASP A 16 2.45 16.27 25.43
N GLY A 17 2.87 17.44 24.92
CA GLY A 17 4.16 18.07 25.21
C GLY A 17 5.34 17.48 24.41
N ASP A 18 6.53 17.92 24.80
CA ASP A 18 7.79 17.53 24.15
C ASP A 18 8.20 16.10 24.51
N ALA A 19 8.86 15.42 23.57
CA ALA A 19 9.34 14.07 23.82
C ALA A 19 10.67 13.79 23.08
N GLN A 20 11.30 12.67 23.45
CA GLN A 20 12.50 12.17 22.81
C GLN A 20 12.27 10.75 22.27
N ALA A 21 12.91 10.44 21.13
CA ALA A 21 12.90 9.15 20.49
C ALA A 21 14.24 8.81 19.87
N ASP A 22 14.51 7.54 19.67
CA ASP A 22 15.65 7.15 18.82
C ASP A 22 15.33 7.47 17.35
N VAL A 23 14.07 7.25 16.95
CA VAL A 23 13.57 7.55 15.60
C VAL A 23 12.15 8.11 15.67
N ALA A 24 11.91 9.22 14.99
CA ALA A 24 10.56 9.75 14.75
C ALA A 24 10.05 9.25 13.39
N VAL A 25 8.92 8.55 13.37
CA VAL A 25 8.25 8.07 12.16
C VAL A 25 7.01 8.93 11.93
N VAL A 26 6.94 9.61 10.80
CA VAL A 26 5.83 10.49 10.45
C VAL A 26 4.88 9.79 9.48
N GLY A 27 3.65 9.51 9.95
CA GLY A 27 2.62 8.76 9.24
C GLY A 27 2.37 7.37 9.82
N GLY A 28 1.10 7.08 10.15
CA GLY A 28 0.62 5.82 10.73
C GLY A 28 -0.02 4.87 9.71
N GLY A 29 0.37 4.97 8.43
CA GLY A 29 0.00 4.01 7.39
C GLY A 29 0.85 2.74 7.43
N ILE A 30 0.66 1.83 6.45
CA ILE A 30 1.37 0.55 6.40
C ILE A 30 2.89 0.71 6.46
N ALA A 31 3.47 1.66 5.71
CA ALA A 31 4.91 1.88 5.70
C ALA A 31 5.42 2.38 7.06
N GLY A 32 4.75 3.37 7.67
CA GLY A 32 5.17 3.92 8.95
C GLY A 32 5.03 2.94 10.10
N ILE A 33 3.93 2.20 10.17
CA ILE A 33 3.72 1.18 11.20
C ILE A 33 4.71 0.02 11.02
N ALA A 34 4.94 -0.46 9.80
CA ALA A 34 5.94 -1.49 9.55
C ALA A 34 7.38 -1.00 9.88
N THR A 35 7.71 0.26 9.53
CA THR A 35 9.00 0.88 9.91
C THR A 35 9.17 0.91 11.43
N ALA A 36 8.15 1.37 12.15
CA ALA A 36 8.19 1.39 13.62
C ALA A 36 8.31 -0.02 14.22
N TYR A 37 7.64 -1.01 13.63
CA TYR A 37 7.76 -2.41 14.03
C TYR A 37 9.19 -2.92 13.88
N PHE A 38 9.82 -2.77 12.71
CA PHE A 38 11.18 -3.27 12.46
C PHE A 38 12.21 -2.54 13.31
N LEU A 39 12.06 -1.24 13.52
CA LEU A 39 12.91 -0.46 14.44
C LEU A 39 12.77 -0.97 15.87
N ALA A 40 11.54 -1.13 16.37
CA ALA A 40 11.30 -1.64 17.73
C ALA A 40 11.80 -3.08 17.92
N LYS A 41 11.58 -3.96 16.94
CA LYS A 41 12.11 -5.34 16.92
C LYS A 41 13.64 -5.37 17.00
N SER A 42 14.31 -4.33 16.50
CA SER A 42 15.78 -4.18 16.60
C SER A 42 16.27 -3.53 17.88
N GLY A 43 15.38 -3.20 18.83
CA GLY A 43 15.70 -2.58 20.12
C GLY A 43 15.70 -1.04 20.11
N ALA A 44 15.37 -0.38 19.01
CA ALA A 44 15.18 1.06 18.99
C ALA A 44 13.81 1.44 19.63
N ARG A 45 13.68 2.71 20.03
CA ARG A 45 12.44 3.26 20.63
C ARG A 45 11.82 4.28 19.67
N PRO A 46 11.10 3.85 18.62
CA PRO A 46 10.45 4.76 17.70
C PRO A 46 9.22 5.43 18.29
N ILE A 47 8.94 6.66 17.83
CA ILE A 47 7.66 7.35 18.01
C ILE A 47 7.01 7.52 16.64
N VAL A 48 5.78 7.06 16.50
CA VAL A 48 4.93 7.29 15.32
C VAL A 48 4.02 8.48 15.60
N LEU A 49 3.99 9.44 14.67
CA LEU A 49 3.12 10.61 14.70
C LEU A 49 2.16 10.53 13.51
N GLU A 50 0.87 10.37 13.80
CA GLU A 50 -0.18 10.22 12.80
C GLU A 50 -1.20 11.37 12.93
N ALA A 51 -1.44 12.05 11.81
CA ALA A 51 -2.34 13.22 11.80
C ALA A 51 -3.82 12.88 12.03
N ARG A 52 -4.20 11.65 11.67
CA ARG A 52 -5.57 11.10 11.83
C ARG A 52 -5.51 9.91 12.79
N GLY A 53 -6.11 8.79 12.43
CA GLY A 53 -5.91 7.50 13.08
C GLY A 53 -5.06 6.55 12.25
N VAL A 54 -4.48 5.57 12.91
CA VAL A 54 -3.70 4.51 12.26
C VAL A 54 -4.50 3.86 11.14
N ALA A 55 -3.92 3.83 9.94
CA ALA A 55 -4.49 3.29 8.71
C ALA A 55 -5.68 4.07 8.12
N GLU A 56 -5.95 5.32 8.48
CA GLU A 56 -7.12 6.05 7.99
C GLU A 56 -6.93 6.74 6.62
N ALA A 57 -5.68 6.91 6.15
CA ALA A 57 -5.38 7.40 4.81
C ALA A 57 -5.39 6.25 3.77
N ALA A 58 -4.53 6.28 2.76
CA ALA A 58 -4.47 5.28 1.68
C ALA A 58 -4.47 3.82 2.17
N SER A 59 -3.85 3.54 3.32
CA SER A 59 -3.77 2.19 3.89
C SER A 59 -5.13 1.61 4.29
N GLY A 60 -6.11 2.44 4.62
CA GLY A 60 -7.48 2.01 4.93
C GLY A 60 -8.49 2.31 3.82
N ARG A 61 -8.04 2.60 2.60
CA ARG A 61 -8.91 2.99 1.49
C ARG A 61 -8.63 2.21 0.20
N ASN A 62 -7.71 1.25 0.25
CA ASN A 62 -7.35 0.37 -0.86
C ASN A 62 -8.23 -0.89 -0.93
N ALA A 63 -8.00 -1.73 -1.95
CA ALA A 63 -8.76 -2.97 -2.15
C ALA A 63 -8.37 -4.12 -1.22
N GLY A 64 -7.24 -4.02 -0.50
CA GLY A 64 -6.72 -5.08 0.36
C GLY A 64 -6.09 -6.25 -0.40
N PHE A 65 -5.50 -5.99 -1.55
CA PHE A 65 -4.79 -6.99 -2.34
C PHE A 65 -3.37 -7.19 -1.85
N LEU A 66 -2.91 -8.43 -1.86
CA LEU A 66 -1.53 -8.84 -1.60
C LEU A 66 -0.99 -9.51 -2.86
N LEU A 67 -0.61 -8.70 -3.85
CA LEU A 67 -0.12 -9.14 -5.16
C LEU A 67 1.38 -8.90 -5.26
N ALA A 68 2.08 -9.80 -5.98
CA ALA A 68 3.49 -9.60 -6.31
C ALA A 68 3.65 -8.72 -7.56
N GLY A 69 4.80 -8.07 -7.70
CA GLY A 69 5.12 -7.20 -8.83
C GLY A 69 4.62 -5.76 -8.67
N VAL A 70 4.56 -5.07 -9.80
CA VAL A 70 3.98 -3.73 -9.98
C VAL A 70 2.60 -3.84 -10.64
N ALA A 71 1.91 -2.72 -10.88
CA ALA A 71 0.60 -2.70 -11.56
C ALA A 71 0.63 -3.33 -12.96
N GLU A 72 1.73 -3.11 -13.66
CA GLU A 72 1.96 -3.64 -15.00
C GLU A 72 2.39 -5.10 -14.92
N ASN A 73 2.22 -5.85 -16.00
CA ASN A 73 2.73 -7.22 -16.11
C ASN A 73 4.27 -7.25 -16.14
N PHE A 74 4.86 -8.43 -15.93
CA PHE A 74 6.31 -8.59 -15.80
C PHE A 74 7.08 -8.22 -17.08
N VAL A 75 6.52 -8.41 -18.27
CA VAL A 75 7.13 -8.00 -19.56
C VAL A 75 7.20 -6.47 -19.62
N ALA A 76 6.12 -5.76 -19.33
CA ALA A 76 6.10 -4.31 -19.30
C ALA A 76 7.06 -3.74 -18.25
N ALA A 77 7.10 -4.35 -17.05
CA ALA A 77 8.07 -4.00 -16.01
C ALA A 77 9.52 -4.24 -16.47
N SER A 78 9.78 -5.34 -17.21
CA SER A 78 11.12 -5.66 -17.75
C SER A 78 11.56 -4.64 -18.82
N HIS A 79 10.63 -4.17 -19.64
CA HIS A 79 10.92 -3.09 -20.61
C HIS A 79 11.22 -1.76 -19.91
N ARG A 80 10.52 -1.44 -18.81
CA ARG A 80 10.68 -0.18 -18.08
C ARG A 80 11.94 -0.12 -17.22
N TYR A 81 12.24 -1.19 -16.48
CA TYR A 81 13.30 -1.21 -15.46
C TYR A 81 14.51 -2.06 -15.84
N GLY A 82 14.45 -2.81 -16.95
CA GLY A 82 15.37 -3.89 -17.28
C GLY A 82 14.98 -5.22 -16.59
N ALA A 83 15.27 -6.34 -17.23
CA ALA A 83 14.82 -7.68 -16.77
C ALA A 83 15.33 -8.02 -15.35
N ASP A 84 16.58 -7.70 -15.06
CA ASP A 84 17.18 -7.98 -13.73
C ASP A 84 16.50 -7.17 -12.63
N ASN A 85 16.27 -5.87 -12.84
CA ASN A 85 15.58 -5.03 -11.87
C ASN A 85 14.10 -5.41 -11.73
N ALA A 86 13.41 -5.76 -12.82
CA ALA A 86 12.04 -6.26 -12.76
C ALA A 86 11.94 -7.52 -11.90
N LEU A 87 12.92 -8.42 -12.01
CA LEU A 87 12.97 -9.62 -11.18
C LEU A 87 13.30 -9.31 -9.71
N ARG A 88 14.19 -8.35 -9.43
CA ARG A 88 14.45 -7.88 -8.06
C ARG A 88 13.20 -7.29 -7.43
N ILE A 89 12.46 -6.45 -8.17
CA ILE A 89 11.19 -5.87 -7.74
C ILE A 89 10.15 -6.96 -7.46
N TRP A 90 10.02 -7.94 -8.36
CA TRP A 90 9.13 -9.08 -8.16
C TRP A 90 9.46 -9.83 -6.86
N LYS A 91 10.73 -10.18 -6.65
CA LYS A 91 11.19 -10.87 -5.44
C LYS A 91 10.94 -10.05 -4.17
N LEU A 92 11.16 -8.74 -4.20
CA LEU A 92 10.89 -7.87 -3.06
C LEU A 92 9.41 -7.84 -2.67
N THR A 93 8.52 -7.77 -3.66
CA THR A 93 7.07 -7.79 -3.41
C THR A 93 6.59 -9.17 -2.95
N ARG A 94 7.22 -10.25 -3.41
CA ARG A 94 7.04 -11.61 -2.86
C ARG A 94 7.51 -11.68 -1.39
N HIS A 95 8.65 -11.09 -1.08
CA HIS A 95 9.13 -11.00 0.31
C HIS A 95 8.13 -10.26 1.20
N THR A 96 7.46 -9.21 0.70
CA THR A 96 6.34 -8.59 1.43
C THR A 96 5.24 -9.60 1.79
N GLN A 97 4.85 -10.48 0.87
CA GLN A 97 3.82 -11.50 1.16
C GLN A 97 4.28 -12.48 2.23
N GLU A 98 5.56 -12.87 2.21
CA GLU A 98 6.18 -13.71 3.24
C GLU A 98 6.20 -13.01 4.61
N LEU A 99 6.58 -11.71 4.64
CA LEU A 99 6.53 -10.90 5.85
C LEU A 99 5.11 -10.81 6.41
N VAL A 100 4.12 -10.53 5.57
CA VAL A 100 2.72 -10.47 6.01
C VAL A 100 2.27 -11.80 6.59
N ARG A 101 2.58 -12.92 5.91
CA ARG A 101 2.24 -14.27 6.39
C ARG A 101 2.87 -14.55 7.76
N ALA A 102 4.16 -14.26 7.90
CA ALA A 102 4.90 -14.49 9.13
C ALA A 102 4.38 -13.62 10.30
N LEU A 103 4.20 -12.32 10.05
CA LEU A 103 3.78 -11.37 11.07
C LEU A 103 2.33 -11.56 11.52
N VAL A 104 1.43 -11.93 10.59
CA VAL A 104 0.05 -12.31 10.94
C VAL A 104 0.04 -13.52 11.85
N ALA A 105 0.84 -14.54 11.57
CA ALA A 105 0.95 -15.73 12.39
C ALA A 105 1.65 -15.46 13.73
N GLU A 106 2.79 -14.74 13.72
CA GLU A 106 3.58 -14.43 14.92
C GLU A 106 2.78 -13.62 15.95
N HIS A 107 1.93 -12.71 15.48
CA HIS A 107 1.20 -11.78 16.34
C HIS A 107 -0.30 -12.07 16.43
N GLU A 108 -0.76 -13.18 15.84
CA GLU A 108 -2.17 -13.64 15.85
C GLU A 108 -3.13 -12.53 15.38
N ILE A 109 -2.76 -11.83 14.27
CA ILE A 109 -3.53 -10.69 13.78
C ILE A 109 -4.79 -11.17 13.02
N ASP A 110 -5.98 -10.95 13.58
CA ASP A 110 -7.25 -11.19 12.90
C ASP A 110 -7.51 -10.11 11.83
N CYS A 111 -7.09 -10.37 10.60
CA CYS A 111 -7.17 -9.45 9.47
C CYS A 111 -7.82 -10.05 8.22
N GLU A 112 -8.61 -11.11 8.36
CA GLU A 112 -9.31 -11.76 7.25
C GLU A 112 -8.35 -12.17 6.11
N LEU A 113 -7.11 -12.55 6.44
CA LEU A 113 -6.09 -12.94 5.46
C LEU A 113 -6.50 -14.23 4.73
N ARG A 114 -6.50 -14.18 3.41
CA ARG A 114 -6.73 -15.33 2.53
C ARG A 114 -5.66 -15.39 1.43
N TRP A 115 -5.12 -16.57 1.18
CA TRP A 115 -4.19 -16.87 0.09
C TRP A 115 -4.94 -17.67 -0.98
N ASN A 116 -5.87 -17.02 -1.66
CA ASN A 116 -6.76 -17.60 -2.66
C ASN A 116 -6.34 -17.32 -4.10
N GLY A 117 -5.12 -16.79 -4.29
CA GLY A 117 -4.60 -16.38 -5.58
C GLY A 117 -5.14 -15.03 -6.06
N SER A 118 -4.68 -14.60 -7.23
CA SER A 118 -5.20 -13.45 -7.95
C SER A 118 -5.34 -13.75 -9.44
N ASP A 119 -6.24 -13.04 -10.13
CA ASP A 119 -6.39 -13.08 -11.56
C ASP A 119 -5.92 -11.75 -12.18
N GLN A 120 -5.13 -11.86 -13.26
CA GLN A 120 -4.81 -10.74 -14.13
C GLN A 120 -5.48 -10.99 -15.49
N ILE A 121 -6.45 -10.14 -15.85
CA ILE A 121 -7.23 -10.27 -17.09
C ILE A 121 -6.76 -9.21 -18.08
N ALA A 122 -6.31 -9.65 -19.26
CA ALA A 122 -5.92 -8.77 -20.34
C ALA A 122 -7.16 -8.15 -21.03
N ALA A 123 -7.11 -6.85 -21.33
CA ALA A 123 -8.19 -6.13 -21.97
C ALA A 123 -8.31 -6.43 -23.48
N ASP A 124 -7.19 -6.75 -24.11
CA ASP A 124 -7.08 -6.98 -25.56
C ASP A 124 -6.00 -8.02 -25.90
N GLU A 125 -5.75 -8.25 -27.19
CA GLU A 125 -4.74 -9.25 -27.66
C GLU A 125 -3.30 -8.79 -27.41
N GLU A 126 -3.03 -7.49 -27.42
CA GLU A 126 -1.70 -6.96 -27.16
C GLU A 126 -1.33 -7.18 -25.69
N GLU A 127 -2.21 -6.79 -24.76
CA GLU A 127 -2.00 -7.03 -23.32
C GLU A 127 -1.95 -8.54 -23.02
N TRP A 128 -2.78 -9.36 -23.72
CA TRP A 128 -2.74 -10.82 -23.55
C TRP A 128 -1.39 -11.42 -23.93
N THR A 129 -0.80 -10.96 -25.02
CA THR A 129 0.53 -11.42 -25.44
C THR A 129 1.58 -11.15 -24.36
N GLU A 130 1.54 -9.94 -23.76
CA GLU A 130 2.43 -9.59 -22.65
C GLU A 130 2.15 -10.40 -21.38
N VAL A 131 0.88 -10.59 -21.02
CA VAL A 131 0.47 -11.35 -19.83
C VAL A 131 0.87 -12.83 -19.95
N ALA A 132 0.62 -13.46 -21.11
CA ALA A 132 1.01 -14.85 -21.33
C ALA A 132 2.53 -15.04 -21.30
N GLU A 133 3.29 -14.13 -21.91
CA GLU A 133 4.76 -14.17 -21.86
C GLU A 133 5.28 -13.88 -20.45
N SER A 134 4.67 -12.95 -19.71
CA SER A 134 4.98 -12.70 -18.30
C SER A 134 4.82 -13.97 -17.45
N ALA A 135 3.71 -14.69 -17.64
CA ALA A 135 3.47 -15.96 -16.94
C ALA A 135 4.53 -17.01 -17.29
N ARG A 136 4.92 -17.11 -18.56
CA ARG A 136 5.98 -18.03 -19.02
C ARG A 136 7.34 -17.69 -18.37
N LEU A 137 7.73 -16.42 -18.36
CA LEU A 137 9.00 -15.96 -17.80
C LEU A 137 9.03 -16.16 -16.27
N LEU A 138 7.94 -15.85 -15.58
CA LEU A 138 7.83 -16.01 -14.12
C LEU A 138 7.76 -17.48 -13.71
N SER A 139 7.09 -18.35 -14.50
CA SER A 139 7.14 -19.81 -14.27
C SER A 139 8.57 -20.35 -14.32
N ALA A 140 9.41 -19.84 -15.23
CA ALA A 140 10.83 -20.18 -15.28
C ALA A 140 11.62 -19.73 -14.03
N GLN A 141 11.08 -18.81 -13.24
CA GLN A 141 11.60 -18.38 -11.93
C GLN A 141 10.88 -19.07 -10.76
N SER A 142 10.21 -20.19 -11.00
CA SER A 142 9.46 -20.98 -10.01
C SER A 142 8.26 -20.23 -9.39
N VAL A 143 7.71 -19.23 -10.09
CA VAL A 143 6.43 -18.62 -9.70
C VAL A 143 5.28 -19.53 -10.13
N SER A 144 4.37 -19.81 -9.20
CA SER A 144 3.19 -20.62 -9.49
C SER A 144 2.12 -19.77 -10.18
N VAL A 145 2.05 -19.89 -11.50
CA VAL A 145 1.10 -19.17 -12.36
C VAL A 145 0.53 -20.11 -13.43
N SER A 146 -0.76 -19.99 -13.70
CA SER A 146 -1.46 -20.67 -14.79
C SER A 146 -2.10 -19.66 -15.74
N VAL A 147 -2.31 -20.04 -16.99
CA VAL A 147 -2.92 -19.18 -18.00
C VAL A 147 -4.12 -19.86 -18.64
N ASP A 148 -5.16 -19.07 -18.91
CA ASP A 148 -6.31 -19.45 -19.70
C ASP A 148 -6.45 -18.49 -20.91
N ALA A 149 -6.17 -19.00 -22.09
CA ALA A 149 -6.21 -18.21 -23.31
C ALA A 149 -7.65 -17.83 -23.73
N ALA A 150 -8.65 -18.63 -23.34
CA ALA A 150 -10.04 -18.35 -23.72
C ALA A 150 -10.58 -17.10 -22.98
N SER A 151 -10.23 -16.95 -21.71
CA SER A 151 -10.58 -15.78 -20.88
C SER A 151 -9.48 -14.71 -20.83
N LYS A 152 -8.34 -14.93 -21.52
CA LYS A 152 -7.14 -14.06 -21.46
C LYS A 152 -6.69 -13.76 -20.03
N THR A 153 -6.66 -14.78 -19.19
CA THR A 153 -6.40 -14.65 -17.76
C THR A 153 -5.11 -15.37 -17.36
N ALA A 154 -4.27 -14.70 -16.60
CA ALA A 154 -3.20 -15.32 -15.83
C ALA A 154 -3.60 -15.38 -14.34
N THR A 155 -3.50 -16.56 -13.72
CA THR A 155 -3.81 -16.78 -12.30
C THR A 155 -2.53 -17.03 -11.53
N TYR A 156 -2.20 -16.13 -10.59
CA TYR A 156 -1.08 -16.23 -9.65
C TYR A 156 -1.57 -16.86 -8.35
N THR A 157 -1.22 -18.12 -8.09
CA THR A 157 -1.86 -18.92 -7.03
C THR A 157 -1.39 -18.59 -5.62
N GLU A 158 -0.25 -17.90 -5.48
CA GLU A 158 0.34 -17.55 -4.19
C GLU A 158 -0.03 -16.15 -3.70
N ASP A 159 -0.74 -15.38 -4.51
CA ASP A 159 -1.28 -14.09 -4.15
C ASP A 159 -2.48 -14.21 -3.18
N GLY A 160 -2.86 -13.10 -2.60
CA GLY A 160 -3.92 -13.12 -1.59
C GLY A 160 -4.61 -11.79 -1.37
N GLU A 161 -5.41 -11.76 -0.32
CA GLU A 161 -6.19 -10.60 0.07
C GLU A 161 -6.31 -10.50 1.60
N ILE A 162 -6.54 -9.29 2.08
CA ILE A 162 -6.54 -8.99 3.51
C ILE A 162 -7.53 -7.86 3.83
N ASN A 163 -7.95 -7.74 5.09
CA ASN A 163 -8.51 -6.49 5.60
C ASN A 163 -7.36 -5.54 5.97
N PRO A 164 -7.12 -4.49 5.18
CA PRO A 164 -5.92 -3.68 5.33
C PRO A 164 -5.88 -2.88 6.63
N VAL A 165 -7.03 -2.45 7.15
CA VAL A 165 -7.10 -1.71 8.42
C VAL A 165 -6.80 -2.61 9.60
N ARG A 166 -7.41 -3.79 9.66
CA ARG A 166 -7.13 -4.76 10.74
C ARG A 166 -5.68 -5.20 10.73
N TRP A 167 -5.10 -5.42 9.54
CA TRP A 167 -3.68 -5.74 9.36
C TRP A 167 -2.77 -4.66 9.95
N VAL A 168 -2.92 -3.41 9.49
CA VAL A 168 -2.03 -2.31 9.93
C VAL A 168 -2.20 -2.01 11.41
N ARG A 169 -3.42 -2.05 11.94
CA ARG A 169 -3.69 -1.82 13.37
C ARG A 169 -3.20 -2.97 14.25
N GLY A 170 -3.30 -4.21 13.78
CA GLY A 170 -2.72 -5.36 14.46
C GLY A 170 -1.18 -5.29 14.53
N LEU A 171 -0.54 -4.87 13.42
CA LEU A 171 0.90 -4.64 13.40
C LEU A 171 1.32 -3.45 14.30
N ALA A 172 0.49 -2.39 14.38
CA ALA A 172 0.70 -1.28 15.30
C ALA A 172 0.70 -1.75 16.77
N ALA A 173 -0.26 -2.59 17.14
CA ALA A 173 -0.29 -3.18 18.48
C ALA A 173 0.95 -4.05 18.74
N ALA A 174 1.44 -4.80 17.75
CA ALA A 174 2.69 -5.55 17.86
C ALA A 174 3.91 -4.64 18.06
N ALA A 175 4.01 -3.55 17.30
CA ALA A 175 5.07 -2.56 17.43
C ALA A 175 5.09 -1.94 18.84
N VAL A 176 3.91 -1.62 19.41
CA VAL A 176 3.80 -1.08 20.78
C VAL A 176 4.24 -2.10 21.82
N ARG A 177 3.90 -3.38 21.67
CA ARG A 177 4.42 -4.45 22.56
C ARG A 177 5.96 -4.56 22.53
N LEU A 178 6.58 -4.17 21.43
CA LEU A 178 8.05 -4.10 21.29
C LEU A 178 8.67 -2.78 21.74
N GLY A 179 7.86 -1.82 22.24
CA GLY A 179 8.33 -0.57 22.80
C GLY A 179 8.17 0.67 21.91
N ALA A 180 7.52 0.56 20.75
CA ALA A 180 7.13 1.73 19.97
C ALA A 180 6.06 2.55 20.70
N ARG A 181 6.09 3.88 20.52
CA ARG A 181 5.01 4.78 20.94
C ARG A 181 4.29 5.29 19.71
N ILE A 182 2.96 5.38 19.77
CA ILE A 182 2.12 5.88 18.67
C ILE A 182 1.25 7.00 19.19
N HIS A 183 1.18 8.10 18.45
CA HIS A 183 0.32 9.22 18.74
C HIS A 183 -0.57 9.51 17.54
N GLU A 184 -1.88 9.29 17.70
CA GLU A 184 -2.93 9.65 16.74
C GLU A 184 -3.35 11.12 16.94
N ASP A 185 -4.11 11.68 16.00
CA ASP A 185 -4.56 13.10 16.01
C ASP A 185 -3.40 14.09 16.29
N THR A 186 -2.20 13.75 15.78
CA THR A 186 -0.96 14.51 15.98
C THR A 186 -0.36 14.89 14.63
N THR A 187 -0.70 16.08 14.15
CA THR A 187 -0.23 16.60 12.87
C THR A 187 1.19 17.13 12.98
N VAL A 188 2.10 16.60 12.16
CA VAL A 188 3.44 17.14 12.00
C VAL A 188 3.41 18.36 11.08
N ARG A 189 4.04 19.45 11.50
CA ARG A 189 4.14 20.73 10.79
C ARG A 189 5.52 20.99 10.20
N SER A 190 6.55 20.40 10.80
CA SER A 190 7.94 20.53 10.34
C SER A 190 8.76 19.29 10.71
N ALA A 191 9.73 18.97 9.87
CA ALA A 191 10.64 17.84 10.09
C ALA A 191 12.01 18.17 9.49
N TRP A 192 13.02 18.39 10.33
CA TRP A 192 14.36 18.76 9.91
C TRP A 192 15.39 18.43 10.99
N ASP A 193 16.56 17.98 10.62
CA ASP A 193 17.74 17.76 11.47
C ASP A 193 17.45 17.16 12.86
N GLY A 194 16.66 16.08 12.88
CA GLY A 194 16.31 15.40 14.14
C GLY A 194 15.23 16.07 14.97
N GLN A 195 14.59 17.15 14.49
CA GLN A 195 13.48 17.82 15.15
C GLN A 195 12.18 17.64 14.36
N VAL A 196 11.11 17.25 15.03
CA VAL A 196 9.78 17.13 14.46
C VAL A 196 8.82 18.02 15.25
N GLY A 197 8.36 19.09 14.62
CA GLY A 197 7.39 20.03 15.23
C GLY A 197 5.96 19.59 14.96
N THR A 198 5.12 19.60 16.01
CA THR A 198 3.68 19.32 15.95
C THR A 198 2.89 20.45 16.58
N ASP A 199 1.56 20.42 16.48
CA ASP A 199 0.69 21.38 17.19
C ASP A 199 0.72 21.20 18.72
N ASN A 200 1.30 20.10 19.23
CA ASN A 200 1.22 19.67 20.63
C ASN A 200 2.57 19.51 21.31
N GLY A 201 3.66 19.81 20.65
CA GLY A 201 5.01 19.67 21.17
C GLY A 201 6.01 19.29 20.08
N THR A 202 7.26 19.20 20.47
CA THR A 202 8.39 18.88 19.59
C THR A 202 8.98 17.53 19.97
N ILE A 203 9.28 16.70 18.96
CA ILE A 203 10.03 15.45 19.14
C ILE A 203 11.49 15.68 18.73
N SER A 204 12.41 15.43 19.65
CA SER A 204 13.84 15.34 19.36
C SER A 204 14.20 13.87 19.08
N ALA A 205 14.73 13.58 17.90
CA ALA A 205 15.03 12.21 17.47
C ALA A 205 16.42 12.09 16.86
N GLY A 206 17.01 10.91 16.96
CA GLY A 206 18.27 10.57 16.29
C GLY A 206 18.13 10.54 14.76
N ALA A 207 16.97 10.12 14.27
CA ALA A 207 16.59 10.12 12.85
C ALA A 207 15.09 10.35 12.69
N ILE A 208 14.69 10.80 11.50
CA ILE A 208 13.28 11.01 11.10
C ILE A 208 13.02 10.18 9.85
N VAL A 209 11.90 9.45 9.82
CA VAL A 209 11.43 8.72 8.63
C VAL A 209 10.08 9.28 8.21
N LEU A 210 10.01 9.89 7.03
CA LEU A 210 8.78 10.39 6.44
C LEU A 210 8.06 9.25 5.70
N CYS A 211 6.98 8.75 6.29
CA CYS A 211 6.08 7.75 5.73
C CYS A 211 4.74 8.38 5.28
N THR A 212 4.78 9.64 4.91
CA THR A 212 3.62 10.48 4.60
C THR A 212 3.08 10.30 3.18
N ASN A 213 3.75 9.51 2.36
CA ASN A 213 3.34 9.13 1.00
C ASN A 213 2.88 10.35 0.16
N ALA A 214 1.59 10.45 -0.17
CA ALA A 214 1.03 11.55 -0.95
C ALA A 214 1.25 12.94 -0.34
N TYR A 215 1.40 13.03 0.98
CA TYR A 215 1.48 14.27 1.75
C TYR A 215 2.94 14.68 2.07
N THR A 216 3.94 14.02 1.49
CA THR A 216 5.36 14.30 1.75
C THR A 216 5.74 15.73 1.40
N ALA A 217 5.14 16.31 0.35
CA ALA A 217 5.39 17.67 -0.10
C ALA A 217 5.00 18.76 0.93
N HIS A 218 4.18 18.43 1.94
CA HIS A 218 3.85 19.36 3.04
C HIS A 218 5.02 19.58 4.01
N LEU A 219 6.01 18.68 4.01
CA LEU A 219 7.12 18.71 4.96
C LEU A 219 8.47 18.98 4.30
N VAL A 220 8.68 18.45 3.11
CA VAL A 220 9.95 18.57 2.36
C VAL A 220 9.68 18.65 0.86
N PRO A 221 10.58 19.25 0.06
CA PRO A 221 10.51 19.14 -1.39
C PRO A 221 10.38 17.67 -1.82
N SER A 222 9.38 17.34 -2.61
CA SER A 222 9.06 15.96 -2.97
C SER A 222 8.63 15.85 -4.43
N ARG A 223 9.04 14.75 -5.08
CA ARG A 223 8.57 14.35 -6.41
C ARG A 223 7.32 13.45 -6.36
N VAL A 224 6.82 13.17 -5.17
CA VAL A 224 5.59 12.39 -5.00
C VAL A 224 4.39 13.27 -5.33
N ARG A 225 3.58 12.83 -6.26
CA ARG A 225 2.35 13.51 -6.70
C ARG A 225 1.12 12.83 -6.09
N PRO A 226 0.21 13.56 -5.43
CA PRO A 226 -1.04 12.99 -4.94
C PRO A 226 -1.96 12.65 -6.10
N VAL A 227 -2.51 11.43 -6.09
CA VAL A 227 -3.45 10.94 -7.09
C VAL A 227 -4.54 10.14 -6.37
N ARG A 228 -5.78 10.44 -6.69
CA ARG A 228 -6.97 9.81 -6.11
C ARG A 228 -7.30 8.49 -6.81
N GLY A 229 -7.75 7.51 -6.04
CA GLY A 229 -8.41 6.31 -6.54
C GLY A 229 -9.76 6.15 -5.87
N GLN A 230 -10.76 5.67 -6.60
CA GLN A 230 -12.13 5.55 -6.11
C GLN A 230 -12.58 4.10 -6.07
N MET A 231 -13.47 3.81 -5.12
CA MET A 231 -14.02 2.49 -4.90
C MET A 231 -15.50 2.56 -4.46
N LEU A 232 -16.17 1.43 -4.61
CA LEU A 232 -17.45 1.15 -3.97
C LEU A 232 -17.45 -0.22 -3.29
N ALA A 233 -18.42 -0.46 -2.42
CA ALA A 233 -18.74 -1.77 -1.87
C ALA A 233 -20.24 -1.98 -1.83
N THR A 234 -20.67 -3.23 -2.09
CA THR A 234 -22.09 -3.64 -2.03
C THR A 234 -22.46 -4.20 -0.67
N SER A 235 -23.74 -4.45 -0.45
CA SER A 235 -24.21 -5.43 0.54
C SER A 235 -23.78 -6.85 0.12
N PRO A 236 -23.86 -7.86 1.03
CA PRO A 236 -23.57 -9.24 0.68
C PRO A 236 -24.40 -9.74 -0.51
N THR A 237 -23.79 -10.52 -1.41
CA THR A 237 -24.43 -11.22 -2.50
C THR A 237 -23.87 -12.63 -2.65
N ALA A 238 -24.51 -13.45 -3.48
CA ALA A 238 -24.01 -14.78 -3.82
C ALA A 238 -22.55 -14.71 -4.38
N PRO A 239 -21.75 -15.78 -4.27
CA PRO A 239 -20.41 -15.82 -4.82
C PRO A 239 -20.40 -15.57 -6.34
N VAL A 240 -19.67 -14.53 -6.77
CA VAL A 240 -19.44 -14.14 -8.17
C VAL A 240 -17.95 -14.20 -8.50
N PHE A 241 -17.09 -13.74 -7.58
CA PHE A 241 -15.66 -13.67 -7.80
C PHE A 241 -14.91 -14.54 -6.79
N ALA A 242 -14.05 -15.44 -7.30
CA ALA A 242 -13.30 -16.38 -6.47
C ALA A 242 -12.08 -15.74 -5.79
N ARG A 243 -11.50 -14.70 -6.42
CA ARG A 243 -10.24 -14.09 -5.99
C ARG A 243 -10.12 -12.62 -6.40
N PRO A 244 -9.18 -11.86 -5.81
CA PRO A 244 -8.87 -10.52 -6.26
C PRO A 244 -8.43 -10.53 -7.73
N THR A 245 -8.91 -9.57 -8.49
CA THR A 245 -8.68 -9.47 -9.92
C THR A 245 -8.22 -8.08 -10.31
N TYR A 246 -7.16 -8.02 -11.14
CA TYR A 246 -6.75 -6.86 -11.90
C TYR A 246 -7.08 -7.03 -13.38
N ALA A 247 -7.55 -5.95 -14.03
CA ALA A 247 -7.76 -5.89 -15.46
C ALA A 247 -7.28 -4.54 -16.00
N LYS A 248 -7.10 -4.47 -17.33
CA LYS A 248 -6.74 -3.25 -18.05
C LYS A 248 -5.50 -2.58 -17.42
N ARG A 249 -4.38 -3.32 -17.39
CA ARG A 249 -3.09 -2.86 -16.83
C ARG A 249 -3.20 -2.32 -15.38
N GLY A 250 -4.12 -2.90 -14.57
CA GLY A 250 -4.36 -2.51 -13.18
C GLY A 250 -5.24 -1.27 -12.99
N TYR A 251 -5.81 -0.71 -14.07
CA TYR A 251 -6.78 0.39 -13.96
C TYR A 251 -8.15 -0.04 -13.48
N GLN A 252 -8.48 -1.32 -13.55
CA GLN A 252 -9.72 -1.90 -13.05
C GLN A 252 -9.39 -3.02 -12.08
N TYR A 253 -10.05 -3.04 -10.92
CA TYR A 253 -9.80 -4.05 -9.92
C TYR A 253 -11.02 -4.33 -9.06
N TRP A 254 -11.20 -5.60 -8.69
CA TRP A 254 -12.31 -6.03 -7.85
C TRP A 254 -12.00 -7.29 -7.06
N ARG A 255 -12.79 -7.51 -6.04
CA ARG A 255 -12.82 -8.76 -5.27
C ARG A 255 -14.15 -8.96 -4.58
N GLN A 256 -14.40 -10.17 -4.13
CA GLN A 256 -15.50 -10.47 -3.22
C GLN A 256 -14.96 -10.96 -1.89
N ARG A 257 -15.38 -10.32 -0.81
CA ARG A 257 -15.01 -10.73 0.56
C ARG A 257 -15.73 -12.01 0.97
N ALA A 258 -15.23 -12.66 2.04
CA ALA A 258 -15.84 -13.85 2.62
C ALA A 258 -17.28 -13.64 3.11
N ASP A 259 -17.63 -12.39 3.50
CA ASP A 259 -18.98 -12.01 3.89
C ASP A 259 -19.94 -11.77 2.70
N GLY A 260 -19.47 -11.98 1.47
CA GLY A 260 -20.24 -11.83 0.24
C GLY A 260 -20.25 -10.42 -0.35
N ARG A 261 -19.69 -9.40 0.29
CA ARG A 261 -19.62 -8.04 -0.24
C ARG A 261 -18.65 -7.97 -1.42
N VAL A 262 -19.09 -7.35 -2.51
CA VAL A 262 -18.24 -7.07 -3.67
C VAL A 262 -17.63 -5.68 -3.52
N LEU A 263 -16.32 -5.58 -3.72
CA LEU A 263 -15.56 -4.35 -3.76
C LEU A 263 -15.08 -4.13 -5.20
N VAL A 264 -15.31 -2.94 -5.73
CA VAL A 264 -14.90 -2.53 -7.08
C VAL A 264 -14.17 -1.20 -7.00
N GLY A 265 -13.08 -1.06 -7.74
CA GLY A 265 -12.33 0.19 -7.82
C GLY A 265 -11.60 0.36 -9.14
N GLY A 266 -11.08 1.57 -9.35
CA GLY A 266 -10.32 1.88 -10.55
C GLY A 266 -10.97 2.89 -11.47
N TRP A 267 -10.87 2.65 -12.80
CA TRP A 267 -11.34 3.53 -13.88
C TRP A 267 -10.76 4.95 -13.84
N ARG A 268 -9.64 5.12 -13.17
CA ARG A 268 -8.92 6.41 -13.13
C ARG A 268 -8.41 6.84 -14.50
N ASP A 269 -8.15 5.90 -15.40
CA ASP A 269 -7.75 6.15 -16.78
C ASP A 269 -8.78 6.98 -17.58
N SER A 270 -10.05 6.98 -17.18
CA SER A 270 -11.11 7.82 -17.76
C SER A 270 -11.10 9.26 -17.23
N ALA A 271 -10.31 9.58 -16.19
CA ALA A 271 -10.33 10.85 -15.48
C ALA A 271 -8.94 11.25 -14.93
N VAL A 272 -7.86 11.01 -15.70
CA VAL A 272 -6.47 11.11 -15.23
C VAL A 272 -6.16 12.47 -14.61
N ASP A 273 -6.58 13.56 -15.24
CA ASP A 273 -6.31 14.93 -14.76
C ASP A 273 -7.21 15.32 -13.58
N GLU A 274 -8.47 14.88 -13.59
CA GLU A 274 -9.44 15.14 -12.51
C GLU A 274 -9.03 14.42 -11.21
N GLU A 275 -8.40 13.26 -11.33
CA GLU A 275 -7.98 12.44 -10.17
C GLU A 275 -6.63 12.89 -9.58
N VAL A 276 -6.01 13.95 -10.07
CA VAL A 276 -4.83 14.58 -9.43
C VAL A 276 -5.28 15.48 -8.28
N GLY A 277 -4.69 15.27 -7.09
CA GLY A 277 -4.97 16.08 -5.90
C GLY A 277 -5.14 15.26 -4.63
N GLU A 278 -5.31 15.96 -3.50
CA GLU A 278 -5.39 15.36 -2.17
C GLU A 278 -6.83 15.16 -1.67
N GLU A 279 -7.83 15.65 -2.39
CA GLU A 279 -9.22 15.59 -1.98
C GLU A 279 -9.75 14.15 -2.01
N GLU A 280 -10.20 13.65 -0.87
CA GLU A 280 -10.77 12.30 -0.74
C GLU A 280 -12.28 12.30 -1.07
N ARG A 281 -12.66 12.83 -2.23
CA ARG A 281 -14.05 12.85 -2.73
C ARG A 281 -14.24 11.91 -3.91
N THR A 282 -15.43 11.37 -4.05
CA THR A 282 -15.83 10.61 -5.25
C THR A 282 -16.35 11.57 -6.34
N THR A 283 -16.19 11.17 -7.61
CA THR A 283 -16.68 11.90 -8.78
C THR A 283 -17.75 11.10 -9.52
N ALA A 284 -18.72 11.78 -10.12
CA ALA A 284 -19.82 11.11 -10.80
C ALA A 284 -19.34 10.25 -11.99
N GLY A 285 -18.31 10.73 -12.72
CA GLY A 285 -17.77 10.01 -13.89
C GLY A 285 -17.19 8.66 -13.52
N VAL A 286 -16.24 8.64 -12.57
CA VAL A 286 -15.62 7.38 -12.14
C VAL A 286 -16.65 6.46 -11.47
N GLN A 287 -17.53 7.00 -10.62
CA GLN A 287 -18.56 6.18 -9.96
C GLN A 287 -19.56 5.56 -10.94
N ALA A 288 -19.89 6.24 -12.05
CA ALA A 288 -20.75 5.65 -13.09
C ALA A 288 -20.12 4.41 -13.75
N HIS A 289 -18.81 4.39 -13.95
CA HIS A 289 -18.11 3.21 -14.43
C HIS A 289 -18.15 2.05 -13.42
N LEU A 290 -18.02 2.34 -12.12
CA LEU A 290 -18.13 1.32 -11.09
C LEU A 290 -19.56 0.74 -11.01
N ASP A 291 -20.57 1.57 -11.21
CA ASP A 291 -21.98 1.13 -11.29
C ASP A 291 -22.22 0.27 -12.52
N ALA A 292 -21.72 0.68 -13.69
CA ALA A 292 -21.81 -0.10 -14.93
C ALA A 292 -21.17 -1.48 -14.78
N PHE A 293 -20.02 -1.57 -14.12
CA PHE A 293 -19.36 -2.85 -13.84
C PHE A 293 -20.26 -3.82 -13.06
N LEU A 294 -20.97 -3.34 -12.02
CA LEU A 294 -21.89 -4.18 -11.26
C LEU A 294 -23.05 -4.69 -12.15
N GLN A 295 -23.60 -3.82 -12.99
CA GLN A 295 -24.68 -4.18 -13.92
C GLN A 295 -24.22 -5.21 -14.95
N GLU A 296 -23.03 -5.02 -15.55
CA GLU A 296 -22.44 -5.95 -16.53
C GLU A 296 -22.20 -7.35 -15.95
N HIS A 297 -21.95 -7.44 -14.64
CA HIS A 297 -21.76 -8.71 -13.93
C HIS A 297 -23.03 -9.24 -13.26
N GLY A 298 -24.20 -8.62 -13.50
CA GLY A 298 -25.47 -9.04 -12.93
C GLY A 298 -25.54 -8.93 -11.41
N ILE A 299 -24.83 -7.95 -10.82
CA ILE A 299 -24.79 -7.75 -9.37
C ILE A 299 -25.81 -6.68 -8.98
N ASP A 300 -26.98 -7.10 -8.53
CA ASP A 300 -28.09 -6.21 -8.11
C ASP A 300 -28.02 -5.82 -6.62
N ALA A 301 -26.99 -6.25 -5.90
CA ALA A 301 -26.84 -5.97 -4.48
C ALA A 301 -26.70 -4.46 -4.23
N PRO A 302 -27.43 -3.86 -3.28
CA PRO A 302 -27.35 -2.44 -2.96
C PRO A 302 -25.92 -1.99 -2.63
N ILE A 303 -25.53 -0.83 -3.16
CA ILE A 303 -24.23 -0.22 -2.81
C ILE A 303 -24.34 0.39 -1.42
N THR A 304 -23.46 -0.03 -0.53
CA THR A 304 -23.44 0.44 0.86
C THR A 304 -22.40 1.52 1.11
N HIS A 305 -21.29 1.50 0.37
CA HIS A 305 -20.18 2.44 0.54
C HIS A 305 -19.65 2.92 -0.80
N ARG A 306 -19.30 4.21 -0.85
CA ARG A 306 -18.49 4.84 -1.89
C ARG A 306 -17.42 5.67 -1.24
N TRP A 307 -16.18 5.55 -1.69
CA TRP A 307 -15.09 6.33 -1.12
C TRP A 307 -13.98 6.59 -2.14
N ALA A 308 -13.10 7.48 -1.76
CA ALA A 308 -11.85 7.73 -2.44
C ALA A 308 -10.69 7.67 -1.46
N GLY A 309 -9.51 7.38 -1.96
CA GLY A 309 -8.25 7.41 -1.22
C GLY A 309 -7.15 8.05 -2.04
N THR A 310 -6.28 8.84 -1.38
CA THR A 310 -5.21 9.55 -2.05
C THR A 310 -3.93 8.73 -1.98
N MET A 311 -3.42 8.36 -3.15
CA MET A 311 -2.17 7.62 -3.35
C MET A 311 -1.03 8.58 -3.66
N GLY A 312 0.20 8.25 -3.26
CA GLY A 312 1.41 8.97 -3.68
C GLY A 312 2.02 8.31 -4.90
N PHE A 313 2.09 9.04 -6.00
CA PHE A 313 2.69 8.60 -7.25
C PHE A 313 4.11 9.14 -7.40
N SER A 314 5.07 8.26 -7.57
CA SER A 314 6.44 8.61 -7.97
C SER A 314 6.51 8.81 -9.49
N HIS A 315 7.64 9.32 -9.97
CA HIS A 315 7.82 9.59 -11.40
C HIS A 315 8.00 8.32 -12.25
N ASP A 316 8.47 7.25 -11.63
CA ASP A 316 8.83 5.98 -12.29
C ASP A 316 8.02 4.79 -11.77
N ALA A 317 7.00 5.04 -10.97
CA ALA A 317 6.13 4.06 -10.32
C ALA A 317 6.79 3.19 -9.23
N LEU A 318 8.07 3.39 -8.89
CA LEU A 318 8.74 2.74 -7.77
C LEU A 318 8.75 3.65 -6.52
N PRO A 319 8.68 3.08 -5.30
CA PRO A 319 8.71 3.89 -4.09
C PRO A 319 10.07 4.59 -3.90
N TYR A 320 10.07 5.71 -3.19
CA TYR A 320 11.27 6.35 -2.67
C TYR A 320 11.55 5.79 -1.27
N VAL A 321 12.74 5.17 -1.09
CA VAL A 321 13.15 4.59 0.19
C VAL A 321 14.62 4.90 0.44
N GLY A 322 14.93 5.73 1.44
CA GLY A 322 16.31 6.08 1.74
C GLY A 322 16.49 7.49 2.28
N HIS A 323 17.72 7.96 2.24
CA HIS A 323 18.10 9.29 2.70
C HIS A 323 17.56 10.41 1.80
N THR A 324 17.07 11.49 2.41
CA THR A 324 16.72 12.76 1.72
C THR A 324 17.47 13.95 2.30
N GLY A 325 18.20 13.77 3.38
CA GLY A 325 18.98 14.78 4.07
C GLY A 325 19.62 14.24 5.34
N PRO A 326 20.38 15.06 6.06
CA PRO A 326 20.99 14.66 7.34
C PRO A 326 19.90 14.18 8.32
N ARG A 327 20.03 12.95 8.84
CA ARG A 327 19.07 12.31 9.74
C ARG A 327 17.64 12.20 9.21
N LEU A 328 17.41 12.45 7.92
CA LEU A 328 16.09 12.46 7.31
C LEU A 328 15.99 11.39 6.22
N PHE A 329 14.98 10.54 6.34
CA PHE A 329 14.68 9.43 5.43
C PHE A 329 13.26 9.55 4.91
N VAL A 330 12.99 8.93 3.77
CA VAL A 330 11.65 8.79 3.20
C VAL A 330 11.33 7.32 2.96
N CYS A 331 10.07 6.95 3.09
CA CYS A 331 9.51 5.67 2.67
C CYS A 331 8.08 5.91 2.16
N GLY A 332 7.93 6.12 0.84
CA GLY A 332 6.66 6.54 0.23
C GLY A 332 6.72 6.62 -1.29
N GLY A 333 5.66 7.12 -1.92
CA GLY A 333 5.58 7.19 -3.38
C GLY A 333 5.24 5.85 -4.03
N PHE A 334 4.38 5.07 -3.40
CA PHE A 334 4.10 3.67 -3.77
C PHE A 334 3.24 3.49 -5.03
N THR A 335 2.80 4.55 -5.67
CA THR A 335 2.04 4.53 -6.94
C THR A 335 0.87 3.52 -6.93
N GLY A 336 0.08 3.51 -5.83
CA GLY A 336 -1.05 2.60 -5.64
C GLY A 336 -0.69 1.22 -5.05
N HIS A 337 0.58 0.81 -5.04
CA HIS A 337 1.04 -0.53 -4.64
C HIS A 337 1.62 -0.62 -3.22
N GLY A 338 1.14 0.23 -2.31
CA GLY A 338 1.63 0.26 -0.92
C GLY A 338 1.46 -1.05 -0.16
N MET A 339 0.49 -1.88 -0.49
CA MET A 339 0.32 -3.21 0.13
C MET A 339 1.40 -4.19 -0.32
N ALA A 340 1.86 -4.10 -1.58
CA ALA A 340 2.94 -4.93 -2.12
C ALA A 340 4.33 -4.46 -1.67
N PHE A 341 4.56 -3.16 -1.61
CA PHE A 341 5.88 -2.60 -1.33
C PHE A 341 6.10 -2.22 0.14
N GLY A 342 5.04 -1.80 0.85
CA GLY A 342 5.16 -1.12 2.14
C GLY A 342 5.96 -1.86 3.19
N PRO A 343 5.67 -3.12 3.53
CA PRO A 343 6.40 -3.89 4.53
C PRO A 343 7.89 -4.09 4.19
N ALA A 344 8.22 -4.52 2.97
CA ALA A 344 9.61 -4.70 2.57
C ALA A 344 10.38 -3.37 2.47
N SER A 345 9.74 -2.30 1.96
CA SER A 345 10.33 -0.96 1.98
C SER A 345 10.59 -0.45 3.40
N ALA A 346 9.70 -0.78 4.34
CA ALA A 346 9.88 -0.45 5.75
C ALA A 346 11.07 -1.19 6.39
N GLU A 347 11.30 -2.45 6.02
CA GLU A 347 12.46 -3.22 6.44
C GLU A 347 13.77 -2.60 5.89
N ILE A 348 13.76 -2.19 4.60
CA ILE A 348 14.88 -1.47 3.98
C ILE A 348 15.18 -0.18 4.74
N VAL A 349 14.19 0.71 4.91
CA VAL A 349 14.44 2.00 5.56
C VAL A 349 14.84 1.84 7.02
N ALA A 350 14.29 0.88 7.76
CA ALA A 350 14.69 0.60 9.13
C ALA A 350 16.15 0.12 9.21
N THR A 351 16.60 -0.65 8.23
CA THR A 351 18.01 -1.08 8.11
C THR A 351 18.92 0.11 7.84
N LEU A 352 18.56 0.99 6.90
CA LEU A 352 19.34 2.19 6.55
C LEU A 352 19.44 3.18 7.73
N VAL A 353 18.34 3.41 8.45
CA VAL A 353 18.28 4.27 9.64
C VAL A 353 19.27 3.82 10.71
N ARG A 354 19.52 2.51 10.82
CA ARG A 354 20.48 1.92 11.77
C ARG A 354 21.92 1.90 11.25
N GLY A 355 22.19 2.50 10.09
CA GLY A 355 23.52 2.52 9.46
C GLY A 355 23.88 1.22 8.73
N GLY A 356 22.92 0.32 8.51
CA GLY A 356 23.09 -0.88 7.70
C GLY A 356 22.97 -0.60 6.19
N SER A 357 23.11 -1.65 5.39
CA SER A 357 22.91 -1.64 3.94
C SER A 357 21.90 -2.71 3.53
N HIS A 358 21.20 -2.49 2.42
CA HIS A 358 20.29 -3.48 1.85
C HIS A 358 20.54 -3.59 0.34
N PRO A 359 20.57 -4.81 -0.22
CA PRO A 359 20.92 -5.04 -1.63
C PRO A 359 19.99 -4.35 -2.64
N ASP A 360 18.73 -4.10 -2.26
CA ASP A 360 17.76 -3.46 -3.13
C ASP A 360 17.57 -1.95 -2.86
N ALA A 361 18.34 -1.35 -1.93
CA ALA A 361 18.19 0.07 -1.60
C ALA A 361 18.45 1.00 -2.80
N ASP A 362 19.35 0.60 -3.70
CA ASP A 362 19.68 1.34 -4.93
C ASP A 362 18.48 1.50 -5.88
N LEU A 363 17.58 0.51 -5.94
CA LEU A 363 16.36 0.58 -6.77
C LEU A 363 15.40 1.68 -6.33
N PHE A 364 15.47 2.07 -5.08
CA PHE A 364 14.49 2.95 -4.45
C PHE A 364 15.10 4.26 -3.94
N ASP A 365 16.35 4.54 -4.28
CA ASP A 365 17.05 5.75 -3.83
C ASP A 365 16.25 7.00 -4.16
N PRO A 366 15.97 7.89 -3.18
CA PRO A 366 15.17 9.10 -3.42
C PRO A 366 15.80 10.10 -4.40
N SER A 367 17.11 9.98 -4.67
CA SER A 367 17.83 10.85 -5.59
C SER A 367 17.72 10.47 -7.08
N ARG A 368 17.24 9.24 -7.37
CA ARG A 368 17.12 8.70 -8.74
C ARG A 368 16.19 9.52 -9.65
#